data_5fb70c1c542c57a0da57df127b51f921
#
_entry.id   5fb70c1c542c57a0da57df127b51f921
#
_cell.length_a   1.000
_cell.length_b   1.000
_cell.length_c   1.000
_cell.angle_alpha   90.00
_cell.angle_beta   90.00
_cell.angle_gamma   90.00
#
_symmetry.space_group_name_H-M   'P 1'
#
loop_
_entity.id
_entity.type
_entity.pdbx_description
1 polymer ?
#
loop_
_entity_poly.entity_id
_entity_poly.type
_entity_poly.pdbx_seq_one_letter_code
_entity_poly.pdbx_strand_id
1 'polypeptide(L)' 'MEVGSLVIANDLIGFVTQVEGGYIHIQDSSDLIHKVVSDQVHLIIDPIKYLYMIERKLCKIEI' A
#
# COMPACT_ATOMS: atom_id res chain seq x y z
N MET A 1 -5.90 -12.04 -0.45
CA MET A 1 -5.60 -10.71 -1.00
C MET A 1 -5.72 -10.76 -2.51
N GLU A 2 -6.36 -9.79 -3.09
CA GLU A 2 -6.70 -9.81 -4.51
C GLU A 2 -5.98 -8.71 -5.28
N VAL A 3 -5.77 -8.93 -6.58
CA VAL A 3 -5.28 -7.90 -7.49
C VAL A 3 -6.25 -6.70 -7.45
N GLY A 4 -5.69 -5.50 -7.37
CA GLY A 4 -6.47 -4.27 -7.24
C GLY A 4 -6.69 -3.82 -5.80
N SER A 5 -6.34 -4.64 -4.81
CA SER A 5 -6.49 -4.26 -3.40
C SER A 5 -5.47 -3.19 -3.02
N LEU A 6 -5.90 -2.22 -2.21
CA LEU A 6 -5.01 -1.23 -1.62
C LEU A 6 -4.36 -1.83 -0.39
N VAL A 7 -3.04 -1.80 -0.34
CA VAL A 7 -2.28 -2.44 0.73
C VAL A 7 -1.14 -1.56 1.23
N ILE A 8 -0.67 -1.87 2.43
CA ILE A 8 0.51 -1.25 3.01
C ILE A 8 1.51 -2.35 3.40
N ALA A 9 2.79 -2.13 3.10
CA ALA A 9 3.88 -3.02 3.48
C ALA A 9 5.04 -2.16 3.95
N ASN A 10 5.27 -2.14 5.27
CA ASN A 10 6.23 -1.22 5.90
C ASN A 10 5.85 0.23 5.54
N ASP A 11 6.72 0.96 4.85
CA ASP A 11 6.44 2.34 4.42
C ASP A 11 5.92 2.42 2.98
N LEU A 12 5.71 1.27 2.36
CA LEU A 12 5.24 1.19 0.98
C LEU A 12 3.72 1.05 0.95
N ILE A 13 3.07 1.90 0.17
CA ILE A 13 1.62 1.87 -0.02
C ILE A 13 1.32 1.84 -1.50
N GLY A 14 0.43 0.94 -1.91
CA GLY A 14 0.07 0.82 -3.31
C GLY A 14 -0.98 -0.24 -3.56
N PHE A 15 -1.17 -0.56 -4.83
CA PHE A 15 -2.16 -1.54 -5.26
C PHE A 15 -1.50 -2.85 -5.65
N VAL A 16 -2.14 -3.95 -5.30
CA VAL A 16 -1.68 -5.28 -5.69
C VAL A 16 -1.86 -5.45 -7.19
N THR A 17 -0.78 -5.78 -7.89
CA THR A 17 -0.81 -6.06 -9.33
C THR A 17 -0.72 -7.55 -9.63
N GLN A 18 -0.12 -8.32 -8.75
CA GLN A 18 0.05 -9.76 -8.93
C GLN A 18 0.24 -10.44 -7.58
N VAL A 19 -0.29 -11.65 -7.44
CA VAL A 19 -0.09 -12.48 -6.26
C VAL A 19 0.63 -13.75 -6.70
N GLU A 20 1.80 -13.99 -6.12
CA GLU A 20 2.59 -15.20 -6.37
C GLU A 20 2.85 -15.90 -5.04
N GLY A 21 2.49 -17.17 -4.90
CA GLY A 21 2.88 -17.99 -3.76
C GLY A 21 3.07 -17.21 -2.44
N GLY A 22 4.30 -16.97 -2.05
CA GLY A 22 4.63 -16.22 -0.84
C GLY A 22 4.92 -14.74 -1.05
N TYR A 23 4.68 -14.19 -2.25
CA TYR A 23 5.02 -12.80 -2.60
C TYR A 23 3.83 -12.07 -3.19
N ILE A 24 3.81 -10.77 -2.96
CA ILE A 24 2.80 -9.87 -3.52
C ILE A 24 3.52 -8.73 -4.23
N HIS A 25 3.10 -8.45 -5.47
CA HIS A 25 3.63 -7.34 -6.25
C HIS A 25 2.73 -6.13 -6.01
N ILE A 26 3.34 -5.02 -5.60
CA ILE A 26 2.65 -3.79 -5.25
C ILE A 26 3.15 -2.66 -6.14
N GLN A 27 2.25 -1.98 -6.82
CA GLN A 27 2.56 -0.80 -7.61
C GLN A 27 2.31 0.45 -6.78
N ASP A 28 3.36 1.25 -6.59
CA ASP A 28 3.28 2.49 -5.82
C ASP A 28 2.80 3.68 -6.66
N SER A 29 2.74 4.86 -6.06
CA SER A 29 2.30 6.09 -6.74
C SER A 29 3.24 6.55 -7.84
N SER A 30 4.47 6.05 -7.87
CA SER A 30 5.45 6.35 -8.91
C SER A 30 5.47 5.32 -10.04
N ASP A 31 4.47 4.44 -10.08
CA ASP A 31 4.33 3.33 -11.04
C ASP A 31 5.44 2.28 -10.95
N LEU A 32 6.20 2.27 -9.86
CA LEU A 32 7.19 1.24 -9.60
C LEU A 32 6.53 0.03 -8.95
N ILE A 33 6.94 -1.16 -9.37
CA ILE A 33 6.41 -2.41 -8.85
C ILE A 33 7.41 -3.00 -7.86
N HIS A 34 6.94 -3.29 -6.64
CA HIS A 34 7.73 -3.86 -5.57
C HIS A 34 7.25 -5.27 -5.25
N LYS A 35 8.19 -6.19 -5.13
CA LYS A 35 7.89 -7.56 -4.74
C LYS A 35 8.15 -7.70 -3.24
N VAL A 36 7.09 -7.97 -2.47
CA VAL A 36 7.14 -8.00 -1.01
C VAL A 36 6.65 -9.37 -0.52
N VAL A 37 7.25 -9.86 0.56
CA VAL A 37 6.79 -11.09 1.22
C VAL A 37 5.37 -10.88 1.75
N SER A 38 4.47 -11.81 1.48
CA SER A 38 3.05 -11.67 1.81
C SER A 38 2.79 -11.42 3.30
N ASP A 39 3.65 -11.94 4.18
CA ASP A 39 3.51 -11.76 5.63
C ASP A 39 3.69 -10.30 6.07
N GLN A 40 4.32 -9.47 5.24
CA GLN A 40 4.56 -8.07 5.56
C GLN A 40 3.53 -7.14 4.94
N VAL A 41 2.57 -7.68 4.19
CA VAL A 41 1.56 -6.91 3.47
C VAL A 41 0.26 -6.91 4.28
N HIS A 42 -0.29 -5.71 4.50
CA HIS A 42 -1.55 -5.54 5.23
C HIS A 42 -2.58 -4.88 4.33
N LEU A 43 -3.77 -5.44 4.29
CA LEU A 43 -4.88 -4.90 3.52
C LEU A 43 -5.39 -3.62 4.17
N ILE A 44 -5.59 -2.58 3.36
CA ILE A 44 -6.26 -1.36 3.81
C ILE A 44 -7.74 -1.54 3.52
N ILE A 45 -8.52 -1.75 4.58
CA ILE A 45 -9.95 -2.04 4.46
C ILE A 45 -10.75 -0.77 4.17
N ASP A 46 -10.29 0.37 4.68
CA ASP A 46 -10.98 1.65 4.52
C ASP A 46 -10.09 2.67 3.83
N PRO A 47 -10.20 2.80 2.49
CA PRO A 47 -9.40 3.77 1.74
C PRO A 47 -9.63 5.23 2.16
N ILE A 48 -10.83 5.56 2.62
CA ILE A 48 -11.15 6.92 3.07
C ILE A 48 -10.34 7.27 4.32
N LYS A 49 -10.29 6.35 5.27
CA LYS A 49 -9.50 6.50 6.48
C LYS A 49 -8.01 6.64 6.16
N TYR A 50 -7.55 5.90 5.16
CA TYR A 50 -6.17 5.97 4.70
C TYR A 50 -5.85 7.36 4.13
N LEU A 51 -6.72 7.90 3.30
CA LEU A 51 -6.55 9.24 2.74
C LEU A 51 -6.51 10.29 3.85
N TYR A 52 -7.35 10.15 4.86
CA TYR A 52 -7.38 11.04 6.01
C TYR A 52 -6.04 11.02 6.76
N MET A 53 -5.45 9.85 6.92
CA MET A 53 -4.16 9.71 7.58
C MET A 53 -3.04 10.38 6.79
N ILE A 54 -3.07 10.28 5.46
CA ILE A 54 -2.10 10.95 4.59
C ILE A 54 -2.22 12.45 4.72
N GLU A 55 -3.43 13.00 4.69
CA GLU A 55 -3.64 14.43 4.84
C GLU A 55 -3.09 14.94 6.16
N ARG A 56 -3.28 14.20 7.24
CA ARG A 56 -2.73 14.58 8.55
C ARG A 56 -1.21 14.58 8.55
N LYS A 57 -0.59 13.62 7.87
CA LYS A 57 0.87 13.59 7.74
C LYS A 57 1.39 14.79 6.96
N LEU A 58 0.73 15.13 5.88
CA LEU A 58 1.10 16.30 5.08
C LEU A 58 0.95 17.59 5.86
N CYS A 59 -0.11 17.74 6.63
CA CYS A 59 -0.31 18.89 7.49
C CYS A 59 0.79 19.01 8.55
N LYS A 60 1.27 17.91 9.08
CA LYS A 60 2.37 17.90 10.04
C LYS A 60 3.68 18.34 9.40
N ILE A 61 3.90 18.01 8.15
CA ILE A 61 5.11 18.36 7.44
C ILE A 61 5.14 19.85 7.11
N GLU A 62 4.00 20.46 6.87
CA GLU A 62 3.87 21.88 6.53
C GLU A 62 4.00 22.81 7.74
N ILE A 63 3.82 22.28 8.93
CA ILE A 63 3.95 23.03 10.17
C ILE A 63 5.36 22.93 10.72
#